data_98cd5f8597cf9a2ba43be44e8a64e627
#
_entry.id   98cd5f8597cf9a2ba43be44e8a64e627
#
_cell.length_a   1.000
_cell.length_b   1.000
_cell.length_c   1.000
_cell.angle_alpha   90.00
_cell.angle_beta   90.00
_cell.angle_gamma   90.00
#
_symmetry.space_group_name_H-M   'P 1'
#
loop_
_entity.id
_entity.type
_entity.pdbx_description
1 polymer ?
#
loop_
_entity_poly.entity_id
_entity_poly.type
_entity_poly.pdbx_seq_one_letter_code
_entity_poly.pdbx_strand_id
1 'polypeptide(L)'
;MRKFTYLLTMLALALGFSVARADVVAPYTYDFSGLGSEKLVSSFAPPGWAHYVDRFQADSWSTPSFVEYFAQKTGGYGDDGACLKVGSQTLYDSWGESSQTMTDMIVTPAITGDASIYVKQSAAEGSVSFYTCTVASDGTVTKGDKYEVTVPALSTDAWTKVELPNVAAGTRLGICGDQVLLDEFSAASADVVLKREMTILSSPTMISSGDLCADADGNVQVQFKAKIKNSGEVPLAVGDEGYTVSLYDNTDGVAVGEPVPVSFPLAVGESQ
;
A
#
# COMPACT_ATOMS: atom_id res chain seq x y z
N MET A 1 21.30 -20.07 -53.70
CA MET A 1 20.28 -19.30 -52.98
C MET A 1 19.70 -20.17 -51.90
N ARG A 2 20.18 -20.04 -50.68
CA ARG A 2 19.61 -20.73 -49.51
C ARG A 2 18.53 -19.81 -48.94
N LYS A 3 17.29 -20.29 -48.98
CA LYS A 3 16.16 -19.61 -48.33
C LYS A 3 16.32 -19.77 -46.83
N PHE A 4 16.70 -18.73 -46.14
CA PHE A 4 16.61 -18.64 -44.68
C PHE A 4 15.14 -18.47 -44.35
N THR A 5 14.51 -19.50 -43.83
CA THR A 5 13.21 -19.42 -43.22
C THR A 5 13.44 -18.99 -41.78
N TYR A 6 13.23 -17.71 -41.50
CA TYR A 6 13.23 -17.21 -40.13
C TYR A 6 11.93 -17.67 -39.46
N LEU A 7 12.07 -18.66 -38.62
CA LEU A 7 11.00 -19.00 -37.67
C LEU A 7 11.05 -17.95 -36.57
N LEU A 8 10.10 -16.99 -36.61
CA LEU A 8 9.93 -16.01 -35.58
C LEU A 8 9.37 -16.72 -34.34
N THR A 9 10.24 -17.27 -33.52
CA THR A 9 9.85 -17.86 -32.25
C THR A 9 9.52 -16.73 -31.30
N MET A 10 8.36 -16.78 -30.66
CA MET A 10 7.96 -15.79 -29.64
C MET A 10 9.03 -15.70 -28.57
N LEU A 11 9.56 -14.50 -28.42
CA LEU A 11 10.55 -14.18 -27.43
C LEU A 11 9.83 -13.95 -26.09
N ALA A 12 10.08 -14.78 -25.11
CA ALA A 12 9.60 -14.57 -23.75
C ALA A 12 10.57 -13.62 -23.03
N LEU A 13 10.06 -12.50 -22.55
CA LEU A 13 10.79 -11.60 -21.68
C LEU A 13 10.61 -12.12 -20.25
N ALA A 14 11.64 -12.66 -19.65
CA ALA A 14 11.64 -13.01 -18.25
C ALA A 14 12.25 -11.84 -17.46
N LEU A 15 11.46 -11.18 -16.63
CA LEU A 15 11.99 -10.29 -15.62
C LEU A 15 12.50 -11.14 -14.46
N GLY A 16 13.79 -11.13 -14.26
CA GLY A 16 14.39 -11.69 -13.05
C GLY A 16 14.04 -10.79 -11.86
N PHE A 17 13.02 -11.18 -11.12
CA PHE A 17 12.67 -10.46 -9.88
C PHE A 17 13.62 -10.87 -8.77
N SER A 18 14.56 -10.02 -8.40
CA SER A 18 15.05 -10.03 -7.05
C SER A 18 14.01 -9.30 -6.20
N VAL A 19 13.31 -10.01 -5.32
CA VAL A 19 12.52 -9.38 -4.26
C VAL A 19 13.53 -8.73 -3.32
N ALA A 20 13.94 -7.50 -3.63
CA ALA A 20 14.68 -6.70 -2.68
C ALA A 20 13.69 -6.30 -1.59
N ARG A 21 13.89 -6.84 -0.39
CA ARG A 21 13.21 -6.38 0.80
C ARG A 21 13.72 -4.99 1.12
N ALA A 22 12.87 -3.97 0.99
CA ALA A 22 13.16 -2.68 1.58
C ALA A 22 12.78 -2.80 3.07
N ASP A 23 13.78 -3.05 3.91
CA ASP A 23 13.60 -3.04 5.36
C ASP A 23 13.71 -1.59 5.84
N VAL A 24 12.73 -1.16 6.64
CA VAL A 24 12.68 0.10 7.38
C VAL A 24 12.60 1.37 6.53
N VAL A 25 11.43 1.96 6.50
CA VAL A 25 11.24 3.34 6.01
C VAL A 25 11.32 4.28 7.22
N ALA A 26 12.37 5.11 7.27
CA ALA A 26 12.53 6.12 8.31
C ALA A 26 12.81 7.50 7.67
N PRO A 27 12.00 8.56 7.95
CA PRO A 27 10.74 8.53 8.67
C PRO A 27 9.63 7.86 7.85
N TYR A 28 8.66 7.26 8.53
CA TYR A 28 7.50 6.65 7.91
C TYR A 28 6.32 7.62 7.91
N THR A 29 5.66 7.78 6.78
CA THR A 29 4.41 8.55 6.63
C THR A 29 3.37 7.75 5.85
N TYR A 30 2.10 7.95 6.17
CA TYR A 30 0.99 7.35 5.48
C TYR A 30 -0.22 8.31 5.45
N ASP A 31 -0.60 8.75 4.26
CA ASP A 31 -1.60 9.80 3.98
C ASP A 31 -2.99 9.27 3.62
N PHE A 32 -3.22 7.97 3.65
CA PHE A 32 -4.46 7.29 3.25
C PHE A 32 -4.95 7.56 1.82
N SER A 33 -4.20 8.30 1.01
CA SER A 33 -4.57 8.67 -0.37
C SER A 33 -4.69 7.49 -1.33
N GLY A 34 -3.94 6.42 -1.08
CA GLY A 34 -3.96 5.19 -1.87
C GLY A 34 -5.19 4.30 -1.67
N LEU A 35 -6.03 4.61 -0.68
CA LEU A 35 -7.25 3.88 -0.42
C LEU A 35 -8.34 4.35 -1.38
N GLY A 36 -8.98 3.47 -2.12
CA GLY A 36 -10.13 3.80 -2.96
C GLY A 36 -11.28 4.42 -2.15
N SER A 37 -12.43 4.70 -2.78
CA SER A 37 -13.64 5.19 -2.09
C SER A 37 -14.51 4.05 -1.58
N GLU A 38 -13.92 2.91 -1.26
CA GLU A 38 -14.63 1.70 -0.86
C GLU A 38 -14.76 1.62 0.67
N LYS A 39 -15.82 0.95 1.12
CA LYS A 39 -16.03 0.60 2.52
C LYS A 39 -14.97 -0.40 2.95
N LEU A 40 -14.13 0.00 3.89
CA LEU A 40 -12.98 -0.80 4.34
C LEU A 40 -13.36 -1.64 5.58
N VAL A 41 -14.16 -2.65 5.41
CA VAL A 41 -14.71 -3.38 6.55
C VAL A 41 -13.69 -4.29 7.23
N SER A 42 -13.16 -5.26 6.59
CA SER A 42 -12.24 -6.25 7.17
C SER A 42 -10.98 -6.41 6.32
N SER A 43 -10.86 -5.58 5.30
CA SER A 43 -9.83 -5.67 4.26
C SER A 43 -8.88 -4.47 4.25
N PHE A 44 -8.91 -3.63 5.31
CA PHE A 44 -7.91 -2.56 5.45
C PHE A 44 -6.54 -3.21 5.68
N ALA A 45 -5.74 -3.21 4.67
CA ALA A 45 -4.41 -3.80 4.72
C ALA A 45 -3.42 -3.06 3.80
N PRO A 46 -3.15 -1.76 4.04
CA PRO A 46 -1.94 -1.16 3.47
C PRO A 46 -0.72 -1.92 3.99
N PRO A 47 0.43 -1.83 3.32
CA PRO A 47 1.63 -2.54 3.74
C PRO A 47 1.96 -2.33 5.21
N GLY A 48 2.06 -3.42 5.96
CA GLY A 48 2.35 -3.42 7.39
C GLY A 48 1.18 -3.06 8.32
N TRP A 49 0.08 -2.50 7.82
CA TRP A 49 -1.13 -2.21 8.60
C TRP A 49 -1.98 -3.45 8.80
N ALA A 50 -2.84 -3.40 9.82
CA ALA A 50 -3.85 -4.43 10.09
C ALA A 50 -5.17 -3.77 10.55
N HIS A 51 -6.21 -4.56 10.72
CA HIS A 51 -7.51 -4.11 11.18
C HIS A 51 -7.98 -5.02 12.30
N TYR A 52 -8.30 -4.43 13.46
CA TYR A 52 -9.00 -5.11 14.54
C TYR A 52 -10.48 -4.85 14.37
N VAL A 53 -11.27 -5.90 14.16
CA VAL A 53 -12.71 -5.84 13.96
C VAL A 53 -13.41 -6.37 15.20
N ASP A 54 -14.12 -5.49 15.89
CA ASP A 54 -15.07 -5.84 16.92
C ASP A 54 -16.46 -5.98 16.27
N ARG A 55 -17.27 -6.91 16.74
CA ARG A 55 -18.57 -7.20 16.12
C ARG A 55 -19.66 -7.22 17.16
N PHE A 56 -20.72 -6.49 16.91
CA PHE A 56 -21.94 -6.51 17.69
C PHE A 56 -22.97 -7.40 17.03
N GLN A 57 -23.54 -8.30 17.81
CA GLN A 57 -24.69 -9.11 17.40
C GLN A 57 -25.70 -9.13 18.53
N ALA A 58 -26.83 -8.48 18.34
CA ALA A 58 -27.86 -8.32 19.37
C ALA A 58 -28.47 -9.67 19.78
N ASP A 59 -28.66 -10.58 18.82
CA ASP A 59 -29.17 -11.92 19.02
C ASP A 59 -28.66 -12.91 17.97
N SER A 60 -28.93 -14.19 18.12
CA SER A 60 -28.48 -15.25 17.21
C SER A 60 -29.08 -15.20 15.80
N TRP A 61 -30.09 -14.37 15.58
CA TRP A 61 -30.79 -14.23 14.32
C TRP A 61 -30.41 -12.96 13.56
N SER A 62 -29.80 -11.98 14.26
CA SER A 62 -29.35 -10.73 13.64
C SER A 62 -28.03 -10.91 12.89
N THR A 63 -27.85 -10.16 11.81
CA THR A 63 -26.55 -10.04 11.15
C THR A 63 -25.59 -9.24 12.04
N PRO A 64 -24.36 -9.73 12.28
CA PRO A 64 -23.38 -8.95 13.04
C PRO A 64 -23.13 -7.58 12.41
N SER A 65 -23.19 -6.55 13.21
CA SER A 65 -22.83 -5.18 12.84
C SER A 65 -21.39 -4.90 13.22
N PHE A 66 -20.77 -3.95 12.54
CA PHE A 66 -19.39 -3.52 12.75
C PHE A 66 -19.24 -2.05 12.38
N VAL A 67 -18.18 -1.43 12.89
CA VAL A 67 -17.85 -0.04 12.59
C VAL A 67 -17.39 0.09 11.14
N GLU A 68 -17.82 1.14 10.48
CA GLU A 68 -17.50 1.39 9.08
C GLU A 68 -16.35 2.36 8.95
N TYR A 69 -15.36 1.97 8.15
CA TYR A 69 -14.25 2.80 7.74
C TYR A 69 -14.36 3.06 6.24
N PHE A 70 -14.29 4.32 5.84
CA PHE A 70 -14.39 4.74 4.45
C PHE A 70 -13.19 5.57 4.04
N ALA A 71 -12.62 5.26 2.90
CA ALA A 71 -11.72 6.20 2.24
C ALA A 71 -12.57 7.37 1.68
N GLN A 72 -12.28 8.57 2.12
CA GLN A 72 -12.90 9.80 1.62
C GLN A 72 -11.93 10.49 0.68
N LYS A 73 -12.38 10.80 -0.56
CA LYS A 73 -11.52 11.35 -1.64
C LYS A 73 -11.29 12.86 -1.53
N THR A 74 -11.96 13.54 -0.63
CA THR A 74 -11.90 14.99 -0.50
C THR A 74 -11.89 15.40 0.96
N GLY A 75 -11.26 16.54 1.24
CA GLY A 75 -11.24 17.12 2.57
C GLY A 75 -10.18 16.52 3.49
N GLY A 76 -9.13 15.90 2.92
CA GLY A 76 -7.92 15.49 3.63
C GLY A 76 -7.15 16.69 4.21
N TYR A 77 -6.17 16.40 5.04
CA TYR A 77 -5.27 17.40 5.60
C TYR A 77 -4.44 18.03 4.47
N GLY A 78 -4.22 19.35 4.53
CA GLY A 78 -3.43 20.06 3.53
C GLY A 78 -4.07 20.16 2.14
N ASP A 79 -5.36 19.84 2.00
CA ASP A 79 -6.10 19.80 0.74
C ASP A 79 -5.55 18.77 -0.28
N ASP A 80 -4.84 17.75 0.18
CA ASP A 80 -4.29 16.68 -0.66
C ASP A 80 -5.35 15.72 -1.22
N GLY A 81 -6.58 15.85 -0.73
CA GLY A 81 -7.78 15.24 -1.26
C GLY A 81 -8.29 14.04 -0.47
N ALA A 82 -7.45 13.15 0.03
CA ALA A 82 -7.90 11.90 0.65
C ALA A 82 -7.76 11.89 2.16
N CYS A 83 -8.60 11.12 2.84
CA CYS A 83 -8.49 10.80 4.27
C CYS A 83 -9.32 9.55 4.59
N LEU A 84 -9.14 8.99 5.77
CA LEU A 84 -9.95 7.89 6.27
C LEU A 84 -11.08 8.42 7.17
N LYS A 85 -12.33 8.18 6.79
CA LYS A 85 -13.50 8.50 7.64
C LYS A 85 -13.88 7.28 8.47
N VAL A 86 -14.01 7.49 9.77
CA VAL A 86 -14.45 6.48 10.72
C VAL A 86 -15.88 6.77 11.16
N GLY A 87 -16.74 5.74 11.09
CA GLY A 87 -18.13 5.82 11.55
C GLY A 87 -18.26 5.83 13.07
N SER A 88 -19.49 5.73 13.55
CA SER A 88 -19.75 5.62 15.00
C SER A 88 -19.29 4.28 15.56
N GLN A 89 -18.63 4.31 16.71
CA GLN A 89 -18.30 3.10 17.46
C GLN A 89 -19.51 2.55 18.24
N THR A 90 -20.57 3.35 18.44
CA THR A 90 -21.79 2.85 19.06
C THR A 90 -22.74 2.30 17.97
N LEU A 91 -22.99 1.00 18.03
CA LEU A 91 -23.88 0.29 17.13
C LEU A 91 -25.17 -0.06 17.86
N TYR A 92 -26.26 0.01 17.13
CA TYR A 92 -27.61 -0.31 17.63
C TYR A 92 -28.13 -1.55 16.91
N ASP A 93 -28.99 -2.30 17.58
CA ASP A 93 -29.76 -3.33 16.91
C ASP A 93 -30.72 -2.73 15.86
N SER A 94 -31.34 -3.57 15.05
CA SER A 94 -32.23 -3.13 13.98
C SER A 94 -33.48 -2.39 14.45
N TRP A 95 -33.77 -2.44 15.75
CA TRP A 95 -34.92 -1.81 16.38
C TRP A 95 -34.55 -0.59 17.21
N GLY A 96 -33.26 -0.37 17.45
CA GLY A 96 -32.76 0.71 18.30
C GLY A 96 -32.96 0.48 19.80
N GLU A 97 -33.30 -0.74 20.19
CA GLU A 97 -33.62 -1.09 21.59
C GLU A 97 -32.37 -1.46 22.40
N SER A 98 -31.34 -1.95 21.76
CA SER A 98 -30.05 -2.25 22.38
C SER A 98 -28.90 -1.60 21.62
N SER A 99 -27.85 -1.24 22.34
CA SER A 99 -26.63 -0.66 21.75
C SER A 99 -25.39 -1.19 22.44
N GLN A 100 -24.30 -1.25 21.71
CA GLN A 100 -23.00 -1.58 22.24
C GLN A 100 -21.95 -0.64 21.64
N THR A 101 -21.04 -0.16 22.50
CA THR A 101 -19.87 0.59 22.05
C THR A 101 -18.74 -0.39 21.73
N MET A 102 -18.28 -0.31 20.52
CA MET A 102 -17.22 -1.16 19.98
C MET A 102 -15.85 -0.51 20.16
N THR A 103 -14.80 -1.27 19.89
CA THR A 103 -13.43 -0.76 19.82
C THR A 103 -12.76 -1.20 18.52
N ASP A 104 -13.48 -1.05 17.42
CA ASP A 104 -12.93 -1.32 16.09
C ASP A 104 -11.79 -0.33 15.79
N MET A 105 -10.68 -0.78 15.22
CA MET A 105 -9.52 0.06 15.02
C MET A 105 -8.65 -0.38 13.84
N ILE A 106 -8.02 0.59 13.18
CA ILE A 106 -6.89 0.33 12.30
C ILE A 106 -5.63 0.20 13.15
N VAL A 107 -4.72 -0.67 12.74
CA VAL A 107 -3.51 -0.99 13.51
C VAL A 107 -2.30 -0.67 12.65
N THR A 108 -1.42 0.18 13.17
CA THR A 108 -0.21 0.62 12.48
C THR A 108 0.76 -0.53 12.22
N PRO A 109 1.73 -0.37 11.31
CA PRO A 109 2.94 -1.17 11.33
C PRO A 109 3.59 -1.16 12.71
N ALA A 110 4.53 -2.05 12.95
CA ALA A 110 5.40 -1.95 14.13
C ALA A 110 6.25 -0.68 14.01
N ILE A 111 6.08 0.26 14.92
CA ILE A 111 6.74 1.58 14.90
C ILE A 111 7.70 1.76 16.07
N THR A 112 8.54 2.77 16.00
CA THR A 112 9.51 3.11 17.03
C THR A 112 9.65 4.62 17.14
N GLY A 113 9.72 5.12 18.36
CA GLY A 113 9.93 6.54 18.66
C GLY A 113 8.65 7.37 18.59
N ASP A 114 8.78 8.67 18.31
CA ASP A 114 7.64 9.55 18.25
C ASP A 114 6.81 9.30 16.99
N ALA A 115 5.49 9.32 17.18
CA ALA A 115 4.54 9.23 16.08
C ALA A 115 3.47 10.31 16.21
N SER A 116 2.70 10.53 15.18
CA SER A 116 1.57 11.46 15.20
C SER A 116 0.54 11.12 14.13
N ILE A 117 -0.66 11.65 14.30
CA ILE A 117 -1.73 11.56 13.30
C ILE A 117 -2.56 12.84 13.34
N TYR A 118 -3.06 13.27 12.20
CA TYR A 118 -4.04 14.34 12.13
C TYR A 118 -5.45 13.78 12.27
N VAL A 119 -6.25 14.44 13.12
CA VAL A 119 -7.62 14.04 13.42
C VAL A 119 -8.54 15.24 13.28
N LYS A 120 -9.70 15.04 12.65
CA LYS A 120 -10.76 16.03 12.56
C LYS A 120 -12.08 15.37 12.92
N GLN A 121 -12.94 16.03 13.66
CA GLN A 121 -14.28 15.51 13.92
C GLN A 121 -15.13 15.49 12.65
N SER A 122 -15.83 14.42 12.41
CA SER A 122 -16.91 14.36 11.38
C SER A 122 -18.29 14.63 11.99
N ALA A 123 -18.38 14.60 13.33
CA ALA A 123 -19.54 14.99 14.13
C ALA A 123 -19.07 15.58 15.47
N ALA A 124 -19.92 16.35 16.15
CA ALA A 124 -19.56 17.13 17.34
C ALA A 124 -19.03 16.30 18.53
N GLU A 125 -19.44 15.05 18.64
CA GLU A 125 -19.01 14.14 19.70
C GLU A 125 -17.81 13.26 19.29
N GLY A 126 -17.24 13.49 18.11
CA GLY A 126 -16.16 12.66 17.57
C GLY A 126 -14.93 12.62 18.47
N SER A 127 -14.34 11.44 18.61
CA SER A 127 -13.20 11.20 19.49
C SER A 127 -12.21 10.20 18.90
N VAL A 128 -10.99 10.16 19.46
CA VAL A 128 -9.97 9.17 19.10
C VAL A 128 -9.30 8.63 20.35
N SER A 129 -9.01 7.35 20.35
CA SER A 129 -8.23 6.69 21.40
C SER A 129 -7.24 5.71 20.79
N PHE A 130 -6.22 5.33 21.55
CA PHE A 130 -5.13 4.51 21.08
C PHE A 130 -4.95 3.30 21.99
N TYR A 131 -4.54 2.17 21.41
CA TYR A 131 -4.31 0.93 22.12
C TYR A 131 -3.02 0.29 21.64
N THR A 132 -2.30 -0.40 22.49
CA THR A 132 -1.25 -1.30 22.03
C THR A 132 -1.90 -2.52 21.37
N CYS A 133 -1.26 -3.05 20.33
CA CYS A 133 -1.76 -4.22 19.62
C CYS A 133 -0.64 -5.19 19.30
N THR A 134 -0.99 -6.47 19.17
CA THR A 134 -0.13 -7.49 18.56
C THR A 134 -0.82 -8.05 17.32
N VAL A 135 -0.02 -8.39 16.32
CA VAL A 135 -0.50 -9.01 15.07
C VAL A 135 0.26 -10.31 14.89
N ALA A 136 -0.46 -11.41 14.88
CA ALA A 136 0.11 -12.74 14.64
C ALA A 136 0.49 -12.91 13.16
N SER A 137 1.26 -13.94 12.86
CA SER A 137 1.72 -14.25 11.49
C SER A 137 0.58 -14.55 10.50
N ASP A 138 -0.59 -14.96 11.00
CA ASP A 138 -1.81 -15.18 10.22
C ASP A 138 -2.65 -13.91 10.02
N GLY A 139 -2.17 -12.75 10.52
CA GLY A 139 -2.87 -11.47 10.46
C GLY A 139 -3.86 -11.23 11.60
N THR A 140 -4.04 -12.18 12.51
CA THR A 140 -4.93 -12.02 13.66
C THR A 140 -4.42 -10.91 14.58
N VAL A 141 -5.28 -9.94 14.87
CA VAL A 141 -4.97 -8.82 15.77
C VAL A 141 -5.51 -9.11 17.17
N THR A 142 -4.68 -8.87 18.17
CA THR A 142 -5.06 -8.88 19.58
C THR A 142 -4.90 -7.47 20.15
N LYS A 143 -5.99 -6.92 20.69
CA LYS A 143 -6.00 -5.62 21.39
C LYS A 143 -5.32 -5.79 22.75
N GLY A 144 -4.40 -4.90 23.06
CA GLY A 144 -3.75 -4.76 24.37
C GLY A 144 -4.30 -3.59 25.19
N ASP A 145 -3.44 -3.02 25.99
CA ASP A 145 -3.78 -1.92 26.89
C ASP A 145 -3.98 -0.61 26.15
N LYS A 146 -4.76 0.29 26.74
CA LYS A 146 -4.90 1.65 26.26
C LYS A 146 -3.55 2.36 26.30
N TYR A 147 -3.20 2.98 25.21
CA TYR A 147 -2.03 3.84 25.11
C TYR A 147 -2.43 5.25 25.54
N GLU A 148 -2.00 5.63 26.75
CA GLU A 148 -2.40 6.91 27.34
C GLU A 148 -1.65 8.07 26.68
N VAL A 149 -2.40 8.96 26.06
CA VAL A 149 -1.91 10.15 25.39
C VAL A 149 -2.89 11.30 25.60
N THR A 150 -2.37 12.53 25.69
CA THR A 150 -3.20 13.72 25.72
C THR A 150 -3.70 14.03 24.31
N VAL A 151 -4.98 13.81 24.07
CA VAL A 151 -5.64 14.22 22.82
C VAL A 151 -6.07 15.68 22.99
N PRO A 152 -5.58 16.62 22.15
CA PRO A 152 -6.06 18.00 22.17
C PRO A 152 -7.54 18.08 21.83
N ALA A 153 -8.17 19.22 22.10
CA ALA A 153 -9.56 19.45 21.71
C ALA A 153 -9.71 19.31 20.19
N LEU A 154 -10.57 18.37 19.77
CA LEU A 154 -10.89 18.16 18.37
C LEU A 154 -11.98 19.12 17.89
N SER A 155 -12.08 19.34 16.60
CA SER A 155 -13.03 20.26 15.97
C SER A 155 -13.58 19.66 14.67
N THR A 156 -14.80 20.07 14.30
CA THR A 156 -15.39 19.79 12.98
C THR A 156 -14.82 20.70 11.89
N ASP A 157 -14.19 21.82 12.25
CA ASP A 157 -13.75 22.83 11.31
C ASP A 157 -12.27 22.73 10.95
N ALA A 158 -11.45 22.21 11.87
CA ALA A 158 -10.00 22.18 11.72
C ALA A 158 -9.40 20.80 12.04
N TRP A 159 -8.35 20.46 11.33
CA TRP A 159 -7.51 19.32 11.63
C TRP A 159 -6.63 19.59 12.87
N THR A 160 -6.55 18.61 13.75
CA THR A 160 -5.78 18.66 14.98
C THR A 160 -4.72 17.57 14.97
N LYS A 161 -3.46 17.95 15.16
CA LYS A 161 -2.38 16.96 15.29
C LYS A 161 -2.42 16.33 16.68
N VAL A 162 -2.46 15.01 16.73
CA VAL A 162 -2.35 14.22 17.96
C VAL A 162 -0.94 13.63 17.99
N GLU A 163 -0.17 14.01 18.98
CA GLU A 163 1.19 13.50 19.19
C GLU A 163 1.16 12.22 20.01
N LEU A 164 1.95 11.25 19.60
CA LEU A 164 2.11 9.92 20.21
C LEU A 164 3.59 9.74 20.61
N PRO A 165 4.03 10.35 21.72
CA PRO A 165 5.45 10.43 22.05
C PRO A 165 5.98 9.11 22.62
N ASN A 166 7.25 8.82 22.36
CA ASN A 166 7.99 7.73 23.01
C ASN A 166 7.40 6.33 22.79
N VAL A 167 6.88 6.04 21.62
CA VAL A 167 6.39 4.70 21.31
C VAL A 167 7.57 3.72 21.39
N ALA A 168 7.42 2.69 22.22
CA ALA A 168 8.48 1.68 22.41
C ALA A 168 8.77 0.95 21.10
N ALA A 169 10.02 0.55 20.92
CA ALA A 169 10.47 -0.12 19.70
C ALA A 169 9.62 -1.35 19.37
N GLY A 170 9.16 -1.43 18.12
CA GLY A 170 8.37 -2.56 17.63
C GLY A 170 6.91 -2.58 18.09
N THR A 171 6.41 -1.50 18.71
CA THR A 171 5.01 -1.41 19.14
C THR A 171 4.10 -1.13 17.96
N ARG A 172 2.97 -1.81 17.92
CA ARG A 172 1.84 -1.50 17.02
C ARG A 172 0.77 -0.75 17.80
N LEU A 173 0.27 0.33 17.23
CA LEU A 173 -0.81 1.11 17.82
C LEU A 173 -2.12 0.90 17.06
N GLY A 174 -3.16 0.47 17.77
CA GLY A 174 -4.52 0.51 17.29
C GLY A 174 -5.08 1.92 17.43
N ILE A 175 -5.58 2.48 16.34
CA ILE A 175 -6.21 3.81 16.28
C ILE A 175 -7.71 3.60 16.21
N CYS A 176 -8.39 3.81 17.33
CA CYS A 176 -9.83 3.69 17.47
C CYS A 176 -10.45 5.07 17.33
N GLY A 177 -11.02 5.35 16.17
CA GLY A 177 -11.77 6.59 15.92
C GLY A 177 -13.25 6.37 16.14
N ASP A 178 -13.95 7.39 16.64
CA ASP A 178 -15.41 7.47 16.70
C ASP A 178 -15.85 8.76 16.03
N GLN A 179 -16.56 8.68 14.92
CA GLN A 179 -17.06 9.82 14.15
C GLN A 179 -15.97 10.86 13.84
N VAL A 180 -14.83 10.41 13.34
CA VAL A 180 -13.69 11.26 12.98
C VAL A 180 -13.19 11.00 11.57
N LEU A 181 -12.38 11.93 11.08
CA LEU A 181 -11.50 11.78 9.93
C LEU A 181 -10.07 11.61 10.46
N LEU A 182 -9.32 10.70 9.85
CA LEU A 182 -7.92 10.42 10.16
C LEU A 182 -7.08 10.66 8.92
N ASP A 183 -5.92 11.30 9.10
CA ASP A 183 -5.01 11.57 7.99
C ASP A 183 -3.57 11.76 8.46
N GLU A 184 -2.62 11.76 7.52
CA GLU A 184 -1.21 12.07 7.75
C GLU A 184 -0.62 11.38 8.99
N PHE A 185 -0.73 10.06 9.05
CA PHE A 185 0.00 9.31 10.06
C PHE A 185 1.51 9.40 9.79
N SER A 186 2.29 9.71 10.82
CA SER A 186 3.74 9.69 10.74
C SER A 186 4.37 9.01 11.96
N ALA A 187 5.53 8.40 11.77
CA ALA A 187 6.34 7.82 12.83
C ALA A 187 7.82 8.03 12.56
N ALA A 188 8.64 8.08 13.61
CA ALA A 188 10.08 8.24 13.49
C ALA A 188 10.70 7.07 12.69
N SER A 189 10.18 5.85 12.88
CA SER A 189 10.45 4.71 12.00
C SER A 189 9.33 3.68 12.06
N ALA A 190 9.20 2.86 11.01
CA ALA A 190 8.27 1.72 10.98
C ALA A 190 8.94 0.50 10.34
N ASP A 191 8.62 -0.68 10.85
CA ASP A 191 9.02 -1.95 10.25
C ASP A 191 7.97 -2.31 9.19
N VAL A 192 8.23 -1.87 7.97
CA VAL A 192 7.36 -2.10 6.81
C VAL A 192 8.15 -2.76 5.71
N VAL A 193 7.72 -3.94 5.33
CA VAL A 193 8.26 -4.63 4.15
C VAL A 193 7.43 -4.21 2.94
N LEU A 194 7.99 -3.34 2.11
CA LEU A 194 7.36 -2.88 0.89
C LEU A 194 7.72 -3.81 -0.27
N LYS A 195 6.70 -4.22 -1.00
CA LYS A 195 6.87 -5.09 -2.18
C LYS A 195 7.40 -4.28 -3.35
N ARG A 196 8.53 -4.71 -3.89
CA ARG A 196 9.05 -4.20 -5.17
C ARG A 196 8.64 -5.17 -6.28
N GLU A 197 7.85 -4.71 -7.21
CA GLU A 197 7.35 -5.55 -8.31
C GLU A 197 7.17 -4.74 -9.58
N MET A 198 7.62 -5.32 -10.68
CA MET A 198 7.42 -4.78 -12.02
C MET A 198 6.67 -5.80 -12.87
N THR A 199 5.69 -5.36 -13.63
CA THR A 199 4.90 -6.22 -14.53
C THR A 199 5.08 -5.78 -15.98
N ILE A 200 5.29 -6.72 -16.88
CA ILE A 200 5.25 -6.47 -18.31
C ILE A 200 3.79 -6.45 -18.77
N LEU A 201 3.35 -5.34 -19.33
CA LEU A 201 1.96 -5.16 -19.78
C LEU A 201 1.74 -5.61 -21.23
N SER A 202 2.79 -5.71 -22.03
CA SER A 202 2.69 -6.10 -23.44
C SER A 202 3.86 -6.97 -23.85
N SER A 203 3.62 -7.91 -24.74
CA SER A 203 4.70 -8.64 -25.41
C SER A 203 5.68 -7.66 -26.06
N PRO A 204 6.98 -7.96 -26.05
CA PRO A 204 7.97 -7.15 -26.75
C PRO A 204 7.62 -7.02 -28.23
N THR A 205 7.73 -5.81 -28.75
CA THR A 205 7.53 -5.54 -30.18
C THR A 205 8.84 -5.11 -30.77
N MET A 206 9.27 -5.75 -31.82
CA MET A 206 10.41 -5.34 -32.61
C MET A 206 10.10 -4.00 -33.30
N ILE A 207 10.94 -3.00 -33.11
CA ILE A 207 10.78 -1.66 -33.67
C ILE A 207 11.81 -1.36 -34.76
N SER A 208 12.78 -2.24 -34.99
CA SER A 208 13.69 -2.10 -36.13
C SER A 208 12.90 -2.24 -37.43
N SER A 209 12.98 -1.22 -38.28
CA SER A 209 12.34 -1.19 -39.61
C SER A 209 13.42 -1.22 -40.68
N GLY A 210 13.18 -1.96 -41.73
CA GLY A 210 14.09 -2.14 -42.85
C GLY A 210 14.70 -3.52 -42.95
N ASP A 211 15.59 -3.71 -43.92
CA ASP A 211 16.30 -4.98 -44.07
C ASP A 211 17.30 -5.15 -42.90
N LEU A 212 17.11 -6.20 -42.13
CA LEU A 212 18.06 -6.58 -41.11
C LEU A 212 19.31 -7.14 -41.77
N CYS A 213 20.36 -6.33 -41.75
CA CYS A 213 21.66 -6.72 -42.31
C CYS A 213 22.59 -7.21 -41.19
N ALA A 214 23.26 -8.32 -41.42
CA ALA A 214 24.33 -8.74 -40.54
C ALA A 214 25.58 -7.89 -40.75
N ASP A 215 26.28 -7.61 -39.67
CA ASP A 215 27.60 -7.01 -39.71
C ASP A 215 28.68 -8.01 -40.28
N ALA A 216 29.95 -7.61 -40.29
CA ALA A 216 31.04 -8.41 -40.78
C ALA A 216 31.23 -9.73 -39.99
N ASP A 217 30.79 -9.76 -38.75
CA ASP A 217 30.86 -10.89 -37.81
C ASP A 217 29.60 -11.76 -37.82
N GLY A 218 28.61 -11.40 -38.66
CA GLY A 218 27.34 -12.11 -38.77
C GLY A 218 26.27 -11.72 -37.76
N ASN A 219 26.48 -10.68 -36.94
CA ASN A 219 25.51 -10.21 -35.94
C ASN A 219 24.49 -9.27 -36.57
N VAL A 220 23.27 -9.37 -36.12
CA VAL A 220 22.17 -8.48 -36.52
C VAL A 220 21.69 -7.68 -35.27
N GLN A 221 21.70 -6.36 -35.39
CA GLN A 221 21.18 -5.51 -34.34
C GLN A 221 19.67 -5.33 -34.51
N VAL A 222 18.91 -5.66 -33.48
CA VAL A 222 17.45 -5.46 -33.42
C VAL A 222 17.08 -4.66 -32.19
N GLN A 223 16.06 -3.82 -32.32
CA GLN A 223 15.52 -3.05 -31.21
C GLN A 223 14.12 -3.56 -30.88
N PHE A 224 13.88 -3.71 -29.58
CA PHE A 224 12.60 -4.08 -29.06
C PHE A 224 12.09 -3.02 -28.08
N LYS A 225 10.79 -2.90 -27.97
CA LYS A 225 10.14 -2.16 -26.90
C LYS A 225 9.15 -3.04 -26.17
N ALA A 226 9.03 -2.85 -24.87
CA ALA A 226 8.01 -3.45 -24.05
C ALA A 226 7.48 -2.39 -23.09
N LYS A 227 6.20 -2.47 -22.75
CA LYS A 227 5.59 -1.60 -21.75
C LYS A 227 5.66 -2.29 -20.40
N ILE A 228 6.23 -1.60 -19.40
CA ILE A 228 6.33 -2.09 -18.03
C ILE A 228 5.47 -1.23 -17.11
N LYS A 229 5.00 -1.81 -16.00
CA LYS A 229 4.24 -1.15 -14.95
C LYS A 229 4.90 -1.43 -13.62
N ASN A 230 5.02 -0.41 -12.78
CA ASN A 230 5.31 -0.62 -11.36
C ASN A 230 4.04 -1.13 -10.67
N SER A 231 3.99 -2.43 -10.41
CA SER A 231 2.91 -3.10 -9.67
C SER A 231 3.25 -3.30 -8.19
N GLY A 232 4.41 -2.83 -7.76
CA GLY A 232 4.85 -2.85 -6.37
C GLY A 232 4.30 -1.69 -5.56
N GLU A 233 4.87 -1.51 -4.38
CA GLU A 233 4.49 -0.53 -3.36
C GLU A 233 5.56 0.55 -3.16
N VAL A 234 6.65 0.48 -3.92
CA VAL A 234 7.77 1.43 -3.88
C VAL A 234 7.90 2.11 -5.23
N PRO A 235 7.97 3.45 -5.29
CA PRO A 235 8.31 4.14 -6.53
C PRO A 235 9.70 3.73 -7.01
N LEU A 236 9.88 3.60 -8.31
CA LEU A 236 11.19 3.45 -8.92
C LEU A 236 11.80 4.84 -9.12
N ALA A 237 12.94 5.10 -8.52
CA ALA A 237 13.71 6.33 -8.74
C ALA A 237 14.74 6.14 -9.84
N VAL A 238 15.18 7.26 -10.41
CA VAL A 238 16.32 7.26 -11.37
C VAL A 238 17.58 6.79 -10.65
N GLY A 239 18.20 5.75 -11.17
CA GLY A 239 19.42 5.19 -10.58
C GLY A 239 19.18 4.16 -9.47
N ASP A 240 17.93 3.76 -9.23
CA ASP A 240 17.63 2.61 -8.38
C ASP A 240 18.32 1.37 -8.95
N GLU A 241 19.29 0.86 -8.21
CA GLU A 241 19.98 -0.37 -8.56
C GLU A 241 19.06 -1.57 -8.30
N GLY A 242 18.90 -2.44 -9.28
CA GLY A 242 18.25 -3.73 -9.09
C GLY A 242 17.10 -4.05 -10.02
N TYR A 243 16.66 -3.14 -10.89
CA TYR A 243 15.71 -3.48 -11.94
C TYR A 243 16.42 -3.54 -13.30
N THR A 244 16.48 -4.74 -13.87
CA THR A 244 17.03 -4.96 -15.22
C THR A 244 15.99 -5.67 -16.07
N VAL A 245 16.02 -5.37 -17.36
CA VAL A 245 15.26 -6.09 -18.38
C VAL A 245 16.22 -6.98 -19.14
N SER A 246 15.94 -8.28 -19.14
CA SER A 246 16.72 -9.26 -19.90
C SER A 246 15.87 -9.83 -21.02
N LEU A 247 16.48 -10.04 -22.17
CA LEU A 247 15.87 -10.67 -23.31
C LEU A 247 16.31 -12.13 -23.35
N TYR A 248 15.38 -13.06 -23.59
CA TYR A 248 15.69 -14.47 -23.70
C TYR A 248 15.20 -15.04 -25.03
N ASP A 249 16.01 -15.89 -25.63
CA ASP A 249 15.53 -16.82 -26.67
C ASP A 249 14.67 -17.89 -25.99
N ASN A 250 13.40 -17.94 -26.36
CA ASN A 250 12.45 -18.88 -25.75
C ASN A 250 12.68 -20.34 -26.24
N THR A 251 13.46 -20.53 -27.28
CA THR A 251 13.75 -21.87 -27.81
C THR A 251 14.78 -22.59 -26.95
N ASP A 252 15.83 -21.85 -26.59
CA ASP A 252 16.98 -22.42 -25.89
C ASP A 252 17.06 -21.93 -24.42
N GLY A 253 16.20 -20.96 -24.01
CA GLY A 253 16.19 -20.38 -22.68
C GLY A 253 17.43 -19.56 -22.36
N VAL A 254 18.16 -19.11 -23.38
CA VAL A 254 19.41 -18.38 -23.23
C VAL A 254 19.18 -16.88 -23.32
N ALA A 255 19.85 -16.12 -22.45
CA ALA A 255 19.81 -14.67 -22.48
C ALA A 255 20.41 -14.14 -23.77
N VAL A 256 19.76 -13.17 -24.40
CA VAL A 256 20.20 -12.50 -25.63
C VAL A 256 20.72 -11.12 -25.25
N GLY A 257 22.02 -10.95 -25.28
CA GLY A 257 22.68 -9.71 -24.88
C GLY A 257 22.77 -9.51 -23.35
N GLU A 258 23.26 -8.34 -22.96
CA GLU A 258 23.40 -7.97 -21.55
C GLU A 258 22.08 -7.43 -21.00
N PRO A 259 21.80 -7.65 -19.68
CA PRO A 259 20.66 -7.04 -19.02
C PRO A 259 20.71 -5.51 -19.10
N VAL A 260 19.60 -4.89 -19.45
CA VAL A 260 19.46 -3.43 -19.56
C VAL A 260 18.84 -2.88 -18.27
N PRO A 261 19.50 -1.96 -17.55
CA PRO A 261 18.92 -1.36 -16.37
C PRO A 261 17.72 -0.48 -16.73
N VAL A 262 16.70 -0.47 -15.88
CA VAL A 262 15.58 0.47 -15.98
C VAL A 262 16.07 1.83 -15.48
N SER A 263 16.18 2.81 -16.36
CA SER A 263 16.84 4.09 -16.11
C SER A 263 15.90 5.29 -15.97
N PHE A 264 14.61 5.05 -15.87
CA PHE A 264 13.59 6.09 -15.75
C PHE A 264 12.77 5.92 -14.46
N PRO A 265 12.24 7.02 -13.86
CA PRO A 265 11.39 6.94 -12.69
C PRO A 265 10.04 6.36 -13.07
N LEU A 266 9.43 5.62 -12.14
CA LEU A 266 8.10 5.05 -12.35
C LEU A 266 7.35 5.01 -11.01
N ALA A 267 6.33 5.85 -10.85
CA ALA A 267 5.52 5.85 -9.65
C ALA A 267 4.73 4.54 -9.49
N VAL A 268 4.26 4.26 -8.28
CA VAL A 268 3.43 3.08 -8.00
C VAL A 268 2.17 3.12 -8.88
N GLY A 269 1.90 2.03 -9.58
CA GLY A 269 0.78 1.93 -10.51
C GLY A 269 1.00 2.55 -11.90
N GLU A 270 2.07 3.33 -12.09
CA GLU A 270 2.43 3.95 -13.37
C GLU A 270 3.01 2.94 -14.35
N SER A 271 2.93 3.26 -15.64
CA SER A 271 3.48 2.41 -16.71
C SER A 271 4.12 3.24 -17.82
N GLN A 272 5.21 2.76 -18.34
CA GLN A 272 5.97 3.37 -19.44
C GLN A 272 6.37 2.34 -20.48
#